data_0490e4bfd3db36b28b23b15a22511e7e
#
_entry.id   0490e4bfd3db36b28b23b15a22511e7e
#
_cell.length_a   1.000
_cell.length_b   1.000
_cell.length_c   1.000
_cell.angle_alpha   90.00
_cell.angle_beta   90.00
_cell.angle_gamma   90.00
#
_symmetry.space_group_name_H-M   'P 1'
#
loop_
_entity.id
_entity.type
_entity.pdbx_description
1 polymer ?
#
loop_
_entity_poly.entity_id
_entity_poly.type
_entity_poly.pdbx_seq_one_letter_code
_entity_poly.pdbx_strand_id
1 'polypeptide(L)'
;MGSEMCIRDRQKVEEKIARGPYEASWASLCEAQMPQWLAKEKLGIFIHWGVYSVPANSNEWYPRNMYKEGMPAYEHHRKTYGLQKNFGYKDFIPMFRAEHFCPAEWMELFQAAGAGYVFPVAEHHDGFQMYRSDLSDWNAVDMGPKRDVLGELKEEAKKRGIHFCTSSHRAEHWFFLGNGKTFDSDIHEPLKKGDFYWPSMPEADPEDLYSRPYPTEEFLDDWLARTAELILNYRPRLLYFDWWVQHEAFKPYLKKLAAFYYNCGAEWGTNVAICYKHDAMAFGSGIVEMERGGFAEAKPYPWQTDTAIARNSWCYTDTLIYKTSQEIICTLVDVVSKNGNLLLNVGPKADGTLPEGDKKILRDLADWMAVNREAIHGAKVWRKSSEGPTKMQEGQFSDQKEMVYTPQDYRFTVNHGNIYAIALKCPQDGNFCVQSLAESSDQNLPEFHGIIRQVEVLGYEKSPEWKTDAEGLHVKTSGFYSEFPVVLKIVVS
;
A
#
# COMPACT_ATOMS: atom_id res chain seq x y z
N MET A 1 -3.90 26.51 -24.05
CA MET A 1 -3.33 25.16 -24.15
C MET A 1 -4.01 24.19 -23.21
N GLY A 2 -4.15 24.43 -21.91
CA GLY A 2 -4.71 23.44 -20.97
C GLY A 2 -6.16 23.00 -21.23
N SER A 3 -7.05 23.85 -21.73
CA SER A 3 -8.46 23.49 -22.01
C SER A 3 -8.61 22.60 -23.24
N GLU A 4 -7.82 22.81 -24.29
CA GLU A 4 -7.87 22.00 -25.50
C GLU A 4 -7.25 20.60 -25.31
N MET A 5 -6.20 20.49 -24.48
CA MET A 5 -5.61 19.20 -24.13
C MET A 5 -6.57 18.36 -23.29
N CYS A 6 -7.23 18.93 -22.28
CA CYS A 6 -8.26 18.20 -21.52
C CYS A 6 -9.42 17.69 -22.39
N ILE A 7 -9.86 18.44 -23.40
CA ILE A 7 -10.90 18.02 -24.34
C ILE A 7 -10.43 16.81 -25.16
N ARG A 8 -9.20 16.83 -25.67
CA ARG A 8 -8.62 15.69 -26.42
C ARG A 8 -8.46 14.46 -25.57
N ASP A 9 -8.07 14.61 -24.31
CA ASP A 9 -7.87 13.46 -23.41
C ASP A 9 -9.20 12.86 -22.96
N ARG A 10 -10.21 13.69 -22.72
CA ARG A 10 -11.59 13.22 -22.51
C ARG A 10 -12.13 12.45 -23.72
N GLN A 11 -11.89 12.93 -24.94
CA GLN A 11 -12.26 12.22 -26.16
C GLN A 11 -11.57 10.86 -26.27
N LYS A 12 -10.28 10.77 -25.96
CA LYS A 12 -9.54 9.49 -25.93
C LYS A 12 -10.12 8.52 -24.92
N VAL A 13 -10.52 9.00 -23.72
CA VAL A 13 -11.19 8.18 -22.68
C VAL A 13 -12.51 7.63 -23.22
N GLU A 14 -13.39 8.48 -23.76
CA GLU A 14 -14.69 8.05 -24.30
C GLU A 14 -14.54 7.10 -25.50
N GLU A 15 -13.59 7.37 -26.41
CA GLU A 15 -13.30 6.46 -27.54
C GLU A 15 -12.80 5.10 -27.07
N LYS A 16 -11.96 5.03 -26.03
CA LYS A 16 -11.47 3.81 -25.47
C LYS A 16 -12.59 3.01 -24.81
N ILE A 17 -13.48 3.67 -24.08
CA ILE A 17 -14.66 3.02 -23.47
C ILE A 17 -15.59 2.47 -24.57
N ALA A 18 -15.85 3.25 -25.62
CA ALA A 18 -16.74 2.84 -26.72
C ALA A 18 -16.24 1.63 -27.52
N ARG A 19 -14.93 1.36 -27.50
CA ARG A 19 -14.31 0.25 -28.28
C ARG A 19 -13.99 -0.98 -27.45
N GLY A 20 -13.93 -0.83 -26.13
CA GLY A 20 -13.48 -1.90 -25.27
C GLY A 20 -14.60 -2.81 -24.76
N PRO A 21 -14.26 -3.95 -24.12
CA PRO A 21 -15.24 -4.88 -23.57
C PRO A 21 -15.96 -4.36 -22.32
N TYR A 22 -15.40 -3.34 -21.63
CA TYR A 22 -15.94 -2.85 -20.37
C TYR A 22 -16.61 -1.49 -20.54
N GLU A 23 -17.83 -1.36 -19.99
CA GLU A 23 -18.62 -0.15 -19.98
C GLU A 23 -18.49 0.57 -18.63
N ALA A 24 -18.81 1.88 -18.59
CA ALA A 24 -18.79 2.69 -17.37
C ALA A 24 -19.99 2.40 -16.44
N SER A 25 -20.21 1.13 -16.14
CA SER A 25 -21.27 0.64 -15.25
C SER A 25 -20.70 -0.41 -14.29
N TRP A 26 -21.19 -0.43 -13.05
CA TRP A 26 -20.71 -1.42 -12.07
C TRP A 26 -20.97 -2.86 -12.53
N ALA A 27 -22.07 -3.13 -13.22
CA ALA A 27 -22.36 -4.46 -13.75
C ALA A 27 -21.26 -4.94 -14.70
N SER A 28 -20.85 -4.11 -15.64
CA SER A 28 -19.77 -4.45 -16.58
C SER A 28 -18.39 -4.52 -15.88
N LEU A 29 -18.12 -3.62 -14.97
CA LEU A 29 -16.83 -3.57 -14.26
C LEU A 29 -16.61 -4.77 -13.31
N CYS A 30 -17.67 -5.36 -12.77
CA CYS A 30 -17.60 -6.58 -11.96
C CYS A 30 -17.25 -7.84 -12.77
N GLU A 31 -17.35 -7.80 -14.12
CA GLU A 31 -16.92 -8.89 -14.99
C GLU A 31 -15.39 -8.87 -15.24
N ALA A 32 -14.70 -7.81 -14.85
CA ALA A 32 -13.26 -7.70 -15.02
C ALA A 32 -12.51 -8.70 -14.15
N GLN A 33 -11.60 -9.43 -14.75
CA GLN A 33 -10.77 -10.39 -14.04
C GLN A 33 -9.63 -9.68 -13.30
N MET A 34 -9.53 -9.92 -12.02
CA MET A 34 -8.43 -9.40 -11.20
C MET A 34 -7.09 -10.03 -11.61
N PRO A 35 -5.97 -9.29 -11.46
CA PRO A 35 -4.64 -9.80 -11.81
C PRO A 35 -4.28 -11.04 -10.99
N GLN A 36 -4.09 -12.19 -11.67
CA GLN A 36 -3.79 -13.46 -11.01
C GLN A 36 -2.44 -13.46 -10.27
N TRP A 37 -1.49 -12.66 -10.74
CA TRP A 37 -0.18 -12.54 -10.09
C TRP A 37 -0.30 -12.02 -8.64
N LEU A 38 -1.32 -11.23 -8.31
CA LEU A 38 -1.54 -10.69 -6.98
C LEU A 38 -1.77 -11.80 -5.94
N ALA A 39 -2.40 -12.90 -6.31
CA ALA A 39 -2.57 -14.06 -5.43
C ALA A 39 -1.25 -14.76 -5.10
N LYS A 40 -0.23 -14.59 -5.95
CA LYS A 40 1.11 -15.17 -5.78
C LYS A 40 2.05 -14.24 -5.03
N GLU A 41 2.06 -12.95 -5.40
CA GLU A 41 2.89 -11.92 -4.81
C GLU A 41 2.22 -11.34 -3.57
N LYS A 42 2.64 -11.73 -2.38
CA LYS A 42 1.97 -11.41 -1.12
C LYS A 42 2.46 -10.13 -0.45
N LEU A 43 3.56 -9.57 -0.95
CA LEU A 43 4.19 -8.36 -0.43
C LEU A 43 4.43 -7.36 -1.57
N GLY A 44 3.99 -6.13 -1.36
CA GLY A 44 4.34 -4.96 -2.16
C GLY A 44 5.00 -3.89 -1.32
N ILE A 45 5.70 -2.96 -1.98
CA ILE A 45 6.28 -1.78 -1.33
C ILE A 45 5.55 -0.54 -1.82
N PHE A 46 4.97 0.21 -0.87
CA PHE A 46 4.44 1.55 -1.09
C PHE A 46 5.55 2.57 -0.87
N ILE A 47 5.59 3.63 -1.64
CA ILE A 47 6.66 4.64 -1.56
C ILE A 47 6.00 6.02 -1.46
N HIS A 48 5.92 6.57 -0.24
CA HIS A 48 5.49 7.96 -0.03
C HIS A 48 6.71 8.88 -0.08
N TRP A 49 6.94 9.44 -1.25
CA TRP A 49 8.07 10.32 -1.52
C TRP A 49 7.67 11.45 -2.46
N GLY A 50 8.01 12.68 -2.09
CA GLY A 50 7.66 13.88 -2.82
C GLY A 50 8.16 15.15 -2.12
N VAL A 51 7.66 16.30 -2.54
CA VAL A 51 8.01 17.61 -1.98
C VAL A 51 7.75 17.68 -0.47
N TYR A 52 6.74 16.99 0.02
CA TYR A 52 6.40 16.90 1.45
C TYR A 52 7.49 16.21 2.31
N SER A 53 8.46 15.54 1.69
CA SER A 53 9.64 14.99 2.41
C SER A 53 10.70 16.05 2.71
N VAL A 54 10.62 17.23 2.10
CA VAL A 54 11.63 18.30 2.28
C VAL A 54 11.61 18.89 3.68
N PRO A 55 10.45 19.31 4.25
CA PRO A 55 10.41 19.87 5.60
C PRO A 55 10.73 18.84 6.69
N ALA A 56 10.69 17.55 6.40
CA ALA A 56 11.00 16.44 7.31
C ALA A 56 10.34 16.56 8.70
N ASN A 57 9.11 17.09 8.75
CA ASN A 57 8.40 17.41 9.98
C ASN A 57 6.94 16.95 9.92
N SER A 58 6.38 16.57 11.05
CA SER A 58 5.00 16.10 11.22
C SER A 58 4.71 14.83 10.42
N ASN A 59 4.17 14.95 9.21
CA ASN A 59 3.87 13.84 8.29
C ASN A 59 3.61 14.37 6.87
N GLU A 60 3.13 13.51 5.97
CA GLU A 60 2.77 13.83 4.58
C GLU A 60 1.65 14.88 4.43
N TRP A 61 0.95 15.20 5.52
CA TRP A 61 -0.05 16.27 5.58
C TRP A 61 0.57 17.62 5.91
N TYR A 62 1.89 17.74 5.99
CA TYR A 62 2.58 19.01 6.21
C TYR A 62 2.12 20.13 5.25
N PRO A 63 1.93 19.88 3.94
CA PRO A 63 1.49 20.92 3.00
C PRO A 63 0.16 21.58 3.38
N ARG A 64 -0.78 20.81 3.95
CA ARG A 64 -2.05 21.30 4.48
C ARG A 64 -1.87 21.96 5.84
N ASN A 65 -1.16 21.27 6.72
CA ASN A 65 -1.10 21.65 8.13
C ASN A 65 -0.22 22.89 8.39
N MET A 66 0.72 23.19 7.47
CA MET A 66 1.48 24.45 7.54
C MET A 66 0.62 25.70 7.29
N TYR A 67 -0.58 25.55 6.73
CA TYR A 67 -1.54 26.64 6.53
C TYR A 67 -2.68 26.62 7.57
N LYS A 68 -2.64 25.73 8.55
CA LYS A 68 -3.70 25.60 9.57
C LYS A 68 -3.18 26.05 10.92
N GLU A 69 -3.60 27.24 11.38
CA GLU A 69 -3.20 27.82 12.66
C GLU A 69 -3.46 26.85 13.83
N GLY A 70 -2.51 26.77 14.75
CA GLY A 70 -2.56 25.86 15.89
C GLY A 70 -2.06 24.44 15.62
N MET A 71 -1.73 24.09 14.38
CA MET A 71 -1.11 22.80 14.06
C MET A 71 0.40 22.85 14.29
N PRO A 72 1.05 21.77 14.76
CA PRO A 72 2.50 21.72 14.93
C PRO A 72 3.29 22.10 13.68
N ALA A 73 2.82 21.69 12.50
CA ALA A 73 3.43 22.04 11.21
C ALA A 73 3.36 23.54 10.91
N TYR A 74 2.28 24.23 11.32
CA TYR A 74 2.15 25.68 11.17
C TYR A 74 3.20 26.43 12.00
N GLU A 75 3.35 26.06 13.28
CA GLU A 75 4.32 26.65 14.18
C GLU A 75 5.77 26.33 13.75
N HIS A 76 6.03 25.08 13.34
CA HIS A 76 7.31 24.68 12.80
C HIS A 76 7.67 25.50 11.56
N HIS A 77 6.73 25.67 10.62
CA HIS A 77 6.95 26.41 9.39
C HIS A 77 7.36 27.85 9.69
N ARG A 78 6.57 28.55 10.50
CA ARG A 78 6.83 29.95 10.87
C ARG A 78 8.18 30.15 11.58
N LYS A 79 8.55 29.21 12.41
CA LYS A 79 9.83 29.25 13.15
C LYS A 79 11.02 28.99 12.23
N THR A 80 10.89 28.09 11.27
CA THR A 80 12.00 27.57 10.46
C THR A 80 12.15 28.33 9.14
N TYR A 81 11.03 28.62 8.47
CA TYR A 81 11.00 29.19 7.11
C TYR A 81 10.41 30.60 7.06
N GLY A 82 9.76 31.06 8.12
CA GLY A 82 9.13 32.36 8.20
C GLY A 82 7.63 32.33 7.87
N LEU A 83 7.09 33.50 7.50
CA LEU A 83 5.65 33.62 7.21
C LEU A 83 5.32 32.94 5.88
N GLN A 84 4.17 32.26 5.84
CA GLN A 84 3.69 31.54 4.65
C GLN A 84 3.52 32.44 3.42
N LYS A 85 3.28 33.75 3.59
CA LYS A 85 3.24 34.70 2.48
C LYS A 85 4.60 34.96 1.81
N ASN A 86 5.70 34.71 2.52
CA ASN A 86 7.06 34.94 2.03
C ASN A 86 7.72 33.64 1.57
N PHE A 87 7.31 32.51 2.15
CA PHE A 87 7.78 31.16 1.84
C PHE A 87 6.58 30.22 1.98
N GLY A 88 5.99 29.85 0.85
CA GLY A 88 4.86 28.94 0.80
C GLY A 88 5.28 27.51 0.49
N TYR A 89 4.31 26.62 0.35
CA TYR A 89 4.62 25.22 0.10
C TYR A 89 5.35 24.98 -1.23
N LYS A 90 4.97 25.69 -2.30
CA LYS A 90 5.65 25.58 -3.62
C LYS A 90 7.14 25.92 -3.57
N ASP A 91 7.57 26.72 -2.56
CA ASP A 91 8.97 27.12 -2.42
C ASP A 91 9.87 25.96 -1.93
N PHE A 92 9.29 24.86 -1.46
CA PHE A 92 10.01 23.61 -1.21
C PHE A 92 10.37 22.84 -2.48
N ILE A 93 9.69 23.08 -3.62
CA ILE A 93 9.92 22.33 -4.85
C ILE A 93 11.39 22.37 -5.31
N PRO A 94 12.07 23.54 -5.36
CA PRO A 94 13.49 23.60 -5.74
C PRO A 94 14.44 22.91 -4.72
N MET A 95 13.98 22.66 -3.50
CA MET A 95 14.74 21.98 -2.46
C MET A 95 14.61 20.46 -2.54
N PHE A 96 13.57 19.96 -3.22
CA PHE A 96 13.41 18.55 -3.53
C PHE A 96 14.30 18.16 -4.70
N ARG A 97 15.52 17.70 -4.44
CA ARG A 97 16.56 17.51 -5.46
C ARG A 97 16.81 16.08 -5.88
N ALA A 98 16.55 15.13 -4.98
CA ALA A 98 16.76 13.70 -5.23
C ALA A 98 18.19 13.36 -5.73
N GLU A 99 19.21 14.08 -5.25
CA GLU A 99 20.59 13.98 -5.74
C GLU A 99 21.24 12.60 -5.50
N HIS A 100 20.71 11.83 -4.54
CA HIS A 100 21.17 10.49 -4.22
C HIS A 100 20.15 9.40 -4.60
N PHE A 101 19.13 9.75 -5.37
CA PHE A 101 18.12 8.79 -5.82
C PHE A 101 18.73 7.76 -6.77
N CYS A 102 18.77 6.51 -6.32
CA CYS A 102 19.24 5.35 -7.08
C CYS A 102 18.13 4.29 -7.13
N PRO A 103 17.26 4.28 -8.17
CA PRO A 103 16.16 3.33 -8.25
C PRO A 103 16.61 1.86 -8.27
N ALA A 104 17.81 1.59 -8.76
CA ALA A 104 18.39 0.24 -8.78
C ALA A 104 18.62 -0.30 -7.36
N GLU A 105 19.20 0.51 -6.47
CA GLU A 105 19.45 0.13 -5.07
C GLU A 105 18.13 -0.08 -4.30
N TRP A 106 17.12 0.76 -4.56
CA TRP A 106 15.80 0.58 -3.94
C TRP A 106 15.19 -0.75 -4.37
N MET A 107 15.15 -1.01 -5.66
CA MET A 107 14.52 -2.23 -6.19
C MET A 107 15.26 -3.50 -5.78
N GLU A 108 16.58 -3.44 -5.62
CA GLU A 108 17.37 -4.57 -5.11
C GLU A 108 16.98 -4.91 -3.67
N LEU A 109 16.89 -3.90 -2.80
CA LEU A 109 16.50 -4.09 -1.41
C LEU A 109 15.04 -4.59 -1.31
N PHE A 110 14.12 -4.03 -2.09
CA PHE A 110 12.71 -4.44 -2.10
C PHE A 110 12.55 -5.88 -2.59
N GLN A 111 13.27 -6.27 -3.64
CA GLN A 111 13.28 -7.64 -4.14
C GLN A 111 13.85 -8.62 -3.11
N ALA A 112 14.93 -8.27 -2.44
CA ALA A 112 15.50 -9.07 -1.36
C ALA A 112 14.51 -9.28 -0.21
N ALA A 113 13.78 -8.22 0.18
CA ALA A 113 12.71 -8.29 1.18
C ALA A 113 11.51 -9.15 0.74
N GLY A 114 11.47 -9.61 -0.50
CA GLY A 114 10.43 -10.49 -1.03
C GLY A 114 9.28 -9.75 -1.73
N ALA A 115 9.43 -8.45 -2.01
CA ALA A 115 8.41 -7.70 -2.72
C ALA A 115 8.27 -8.15 -4.18
N GLY A 116 7.02 -8.45 -4.58
CA GLY A 116 6.68 -8.79 -5.96
C GLY A 116 6.10 -7.62 -6.74
N TYR A 117 5.77 -6.51 -6.08
CA TYR A 117 5.24 -5.31 -6.72
C TYR A 117 5.59 -4.05 -5.93
N VAL A 118 5.55 -2.90 -6.60
CA VAL A 118 5.83 -1.59 -6.02
C VAL A 118 4.76 -0.57 -6.40
N PHE A 119 4.45 0.32 -5.44
CA PHE A 119 3.51 1.42 -5.59
C PHE A 119 4.19 2.76 -5.26
N PRO A 120 4.97 3.38 -6.13
CA PRO A 120 5.33 4.77 -5.93
C PRO A 120 4.10 5.67 -6.07
N VAL A 121 3.99 6.68 -5.19
CA VAL A 121 2.97 7.72 -5.29
C VAL A 121 3.28 8.59 -6.51
N ALA A 122 2.35 8.63 -7.47
CA ALA A 122 2.51 9.46 -8.68
C ALA A 122 2.21 10.93 -8.42
N GLU A 123 1.14 11.20 -7.68
CA GLU A 123 0.71 12.54 -7.26
C GLU A 123 0.01 12.42 -5.92
N HIS A 124 0.55 13.07 -4.88
CA HIS A 124 -0.07 13.12 -3.56
C HIS A 124 -1.10 14.24 -3.46
N HIS A 125 -1.67 14.48 -2.27
CA HIS A 125 -2.64 15.55 -2.03
C HIS A 125 -2.10 16.94 -2.34
N ASP A 126 -0.78 17.14 -2.32
CA ASP A 126 -0.12 18.39 -2.62
C ASP A 126 -0.19 18.81 -4.09
N GLY A 127 -0.49 17.87 -4.98
CA GLY A 127 -0.66 18.14 -6.42
C GLY A 127 0.63 18.18 -7.23
N PHE A 128 1.79 17.84 -6.62
CA PHE A 128 3.06 17.74 -7.34
C PHE A 128 3.21 16.36 -8.00
N GLN A 129 3.39 16.33 -9.32
CA GLN A 129 3.48 15.09 -10.07
C GLN A 129 4.93 14.55 -10.09
N MET A 130 5.14 13.33 -9.65
CA MET A 130 6.44 12.66 -9.63
C MET A 130 6.82 12.05 -10.98
N TYR A 131 6.14 12.43 -12.05
CA TYR A 131 6.26 11.88 -13.40
C TYR A 131 6.16 12.98 -14.46
N ARG A 132 6.52 12.63 -15.71
CA ARG A 132 6.34 13.51 -16.86
C ARG A 132 4.86 13.70 -17.17
N SER A 133 4.41 14.94 -17.17
CA SER A 133 3.05 15.31 -17.53
C SER A 133 3.05 16.37 -18.63
N ASP A 134 2.09 16.24 -19.56
CA ASP A 134 1.79 17.26 -20.56
C ASP A 134 0.61 18.16 -20.10
N LEU A 135 0.00 17.83 -18.96
CA LEU A 135 -1.19 18.52 -18.42
C LEU A 135 -0.85 19.53 -17.33
N SER A 136 0.35 19.49 -16.77
CA SER A 136 0.77 20.36 -15.67
C SER A 136 2.27 20.61 -15.70
N ASP A 137 2.66 21.86 -15.51
CA ASP A 137 4.06 22.28 -15.38
C ASP A 137 4.65 21.90 -13.97
N TRP A 138 3.78 21.54 -13.02
CA TRP A 138 4.16 21.21 -11.63
C TRP A 138 4.53 19.74 -11.50
N ASN A 139 5.65 19.36 -12.13
CA ASN A 139 6.08 17.97 -12.20
C ASN A 139 7.60 17.83 -11.97
N ALA A 140 8.02 16.61 -11.58
CA ALA A 140 9.39 16.30 -11.21
C ALA A 140 10.39 16.33 -12.38
N VAL A 141 9.92 16.35 -13.62
CA VAL A 141 10.77 16.44 -14.82
C VAL A 141 11.19 17.89 -15.09
N ASP A 142 10.25 18.82 -14.91
CA ASP A 142 10.46 20.25 -15.21
C ASP A 142 10.96 21.00 -13.99
N MET A 143 10.67 20.52 -12.78
CA MET A 143 11.00 21.17 -11.52
C MET A 143 11.67 20.20 -10.53
N GLY A 144 12.22 20.74 -9.46
CA GLY A 144 12.83 19.95 -8.38
C GLY A 144 13.95 19.04 -8.88
N PRO A 145 13.77 17.70 -8.85
CA PRO A 145 14.81 16.74 -9.21
C PRO A 145 15.15 16.72 -10.69
N LYS A 146 14.28 17.27 -11.55
CA LYS A 146 14.39 17.25 -13.01
C LYS A 146 14.60 15.84 -13.58
N ARG A 147 13.81 14.90 -13.06
CA ARG A 147 13.85 13.48 -13.41
C ARG A 147 12.43 12.92 -13.50
N ASP A 148 12.23 11.97 -14.40
CA ASP A 148 11.02 11.14 -14.43
C ASP A 148 11.14 10.02 -13.39
N VAL A 149 10.89 10.37 -12.13
CA VAL A 149 11.03 9.45 -10.99
C VAL A 149 10.21 8.18 -11.18
N LEU A 150 8.97 8.34 -11.62
CA LEU A 150 8.06 7.22 -11.84
C LEU A 150 8.54 6.32 -12.97
N GLY A 151 9.00 6.91 -14.07
CA GLY A 151 9.55 6.18 -15.21
C GLY A 151 10.81 5.41 -14.87
N GLU A 152 11.72 6.00 -14.09
CA GLU A 152 12.94 5.33 -13.64
C GLU A 152 12.64 4.14 -12.72
N LEU A 153 11.72 4.30 -11.77
CA LEU A 153 11.27 3.19 -10.89
C LEU A 153 10.61 2.07 -11.69
N LYS A 154 9.76 2.41 -12.67
CA LYS A 154 9.12 1.45 -13.56
C LYS A 154 10.14 0.62 -14.34
N GLU A 155 11.15 1.26 -14.94
CA GLU A 155 12.17 0.55 -15.72
C GLU A 155 13.01 -0.38 -14.83
N GLU A 156 13.37 0.04 -13.60
CA GLU A 156 14.11 -0.82 -12.67
C GLU A 156 13.26 -1.98 -12.14
N ALA A 157 11.98 -1.75 -11.85
CA ALA A 157 11.04 -2.81 -11.47
C ALA A 157 10.92 -3.86 -12.59
N LYS A 158 10.78 -3.41 -13.85
CA LYS A 158 10.71 -4.28 -15.02
C LYS A 158 11.95 -5.16 -15.18
N LYS A 159 13.15 -4.61 -15.00
CA LYS A 159 14.43 -5.38 -15.09
C LYS A 159 14.49 -6.53 -14.10
N ARG A 160 13.80 -6.41 -12.97
CA ARG A 160 13.78 -7.39 -11.86
C ARG A 160 12.54 -8.28 -11.84
N GLY A 161 11.61 -8.11 -12.79
CA GLY A 161 10.34 -8.84 -12.80
C GLY A 161 9.38 -8.44 -11.68
N ILE A 162 9.58 -7.27 -11.07
CA ILE A 162 8.68 -6.67 -10.08
C ILE A 162 7.55 -5.97 -10.83
N HIS A 163 6.31 -6.19 -10.42
CA HIS A 163 5.15 -5.54 -11.03
C HIS A 163 5.11 -4.06 -10.63
N PHE A 164 5.08 -3.19 -11.64
CA PHE A 164 4.94 -1.77 -11.43
C PHE A 164 3.47 -1.40 -11.26
N CYS A 165 3.14 -0.77 -10.16
CA CYS A 165 1.86 -0.19 -9.81
C CYS A 165 2.07 1.28 -9.42
N THR A 166 1.01 2.04 -9.21
CA THR A 166 1.13 3.42 -8.73
C THR A 166 -0.16 3.91 -8.07
N SER A 167 -0.07 5.01 -7.34
CA SER A 167 -1.21 5.64 -6.67
C SER A 167 -1.39 7.09 -7.10
N SER A 168 -2.64 7.54 -7.06
CA SER A 168 -3.00 8.94 -7.23
C SER A 168 -3.88 9.38 -6.05
N HIS A 169 -3.46 10.43 -5.37
CA HIS A 169 -4.15 11.05 -4.24
C HIS A 169 -4.67 12.45 -4.62
N ARG A 170 -4.80 12.71 -5.92
CA ARG A 170 -5.25 14.01 -6.47
C ARG A 170 -6.67 14.39 -6.05
N ALA A 171 -7.53 13.45 -5.70
CA ALA A 171 -8.90 13.75 -5.33
C ALA A 171 -8.97 14.74 -4.16
N GLU A 172 -8.16 14.53 -3.13
CA GLU A 172 -8.10 15.36 -1.93
C GLU A 172 -7.48 16.74 -2.17
N HIS A 173 -6.76 16.91 -3.25
CA HIS A 173 -6.20 18.22 -3.63
C HIS A 173 -7.29 19.29 -3.77
N TRP A 174 -8.55 18.89 -4.02
CA TRP A 174 -9.69 19.78 -4.06
C TRP A 174 -9.74 20.75 -2.89
N PHE A 175 -9.51 20.26 -1.68
CA PHE A 175 -9.59 21.05 -0.44
C PHE A 175 -8.25 21.17 0.32
N PHE A 176 -7.24 20.40 -0.07
CA PHE A 176 -6.05 20.16 0.77
C PHE A 176 -5.31 21.44 1.17
N LEU A 177 -5.28 22.43 0.30
CA LEU A 177 -4.56 23.69 0.53
C LEU A 177 -5.51 24.87 0.86
N GLY A 178 -6.81 24.61 1.03
CA GLY A 178 -7.82 25.64 1.20
C GLY A 178 -7.63 26.54 2.43
N ASN A 179 -7.03 26.01 3.50
CA ASN A 179 -6.74 26.80 4.71
C ASN A 179 -5.78 27.98 4.43
N GLY A 180 -4.95 27.90 3.39
CA GLY A 180 -4.05 28.99 3.00
C GLY A 180 -4.77 30.25 2.53
N LYS A 181 -6.04 30.17 2.14
CA LYS A 181 -6.85 31.32 1.76
C LYS A 181 -7.51 32.04 2.95
N THR A 182 -7.41 31.48 4.16
CA THR A 182 -8.09 32.05 5.35
C THR A 182 -7.28 33.13 6.06
N PHE A 183 -6.03 33.35 5.65
CA PHE A 183 -5.14 34.38 6.20
C PHE A 183 -4.14 34.87 5.12
N ASP A 184 -3.30 35.85 5.46
CA ASP A 184 -2.27 36.40 4.58
C ASP A 184 -1.14 35.37 4.34
N SER A 185 -1.28 34.57 3.27
CA SER A 185 -0.36 33.52 2.83
C SER A 185 0.10 33.76 1.39
N ASP A 186 0.80 32.81 0.78
CA ASP A 186 1.15 32.83 -0.66
C ASP A 186 0.01 32.28 -1.55
N ILE A 187 -1.12 31.84 -0.97
CA ILE A 187 -2.28 31.35 -1.71
C ILE A 187 -3.28 32.48 -1.90
N HIS A 188 -3.24 33.10 -3.08
CA HIS A 188 -4.03 34.29 -3.41
C HIS A 188 -5.10 34.00 -4.46
N GLU A 189 -6.29 34.58 -4.28
CA GLU A 189 -7.35 34.60 -5.29
C GLU A 189 -7.09 35.70 -6.35
N PRO A 190 -7.52 35.54 -7.61
CA PRO A 190 -8.18 34.33 -8.14
C PRO A 190 -7.18 33.23 -8.52
N LEU A 191 -7.46 31.98 -8.13
CA LEU A 191 -6.74 30.81 -8.60
C LEU A 191 -7.34 30.31 -9.92
N LYS A 192 -6.49 29.90 -10.85
CA LYS A 192 -6.87 29.37 -12.15
C LYS A 192 -6.38 27.93 -12.32
N LYS A 193 -7.06 27.15 -13.12
CA LYS A 193 -6.58 25.84 -13.56
C LYS A 193 -5.17 25.96 -14.12
N GLY A 194 -4.25 25.14 -13.62
CA GLY A 194 -2.82 25.21 -13.94
C GLY A 194 -1.97 25.90 -12.88
N ASP A 195 -2.57 26.70 -11.97
CA ASP A 195 -1.87 27.18 -10.79
C ASP A 195 -1.64 26.02 -9.82
N PHE A 196 -0.49 25.97 -9.15
CA PHE A 196 -0.14 24.88 -8.25
C PHE A 196 -1.18 24.63 -7.13
N TYR A 197 -1.70 25.72 -6.59
CA TYR A 197 -2.65 25.69 -5.48
C TYR A 197 -4.13 25.56 -5.92
N TRP A 198 -4.41 25.53 -7.21
CA TRP A 198 -5.79 25.41 -7.67
C TRP A 198 -6.36 24.00 -7.36
N PRO A 199 -7.59 23.90 -6.80
CA PRO A 199 -8.55 24.99 -6.55
C PRO A 199 -8.57 25.51 -5.10
N SER A 200 -7.93 24.84 -4.14
CA SER A 200 -7.86 25.24 -2.72
C SER A 200 -9.23 25.58 -2.12
N MET A 201 -10.15 24.66 -2.20
CA MET A 201 -11.51 24.84 -1.66
C MET A 201 -11.52 24.64 -0.13
N PRO A 202 -12.57 25.09 0.57
CA PRO A 202 -12.77 24.79 1.97
C PRO A 202 -12.67 23.30 2.26
N GLU A 203 -12.19 22.96 3.45
CA GLU A 203 -11.97 21.58 3.88
C GLU A 203 -13.27 20.77 3.85
N ALA A 204 -13.21 19.60 3.23
CA ALA A 204 -14.32 18.67 3.17
C ALA A 204 -14.47 17.90 4.49
N ASP A 205 -15.70 17.55 4.87
CA ASP A 205 -15.95 16.60 5.94
C ASP A 205 -15.68 15.17 5.44
N PRO A 206 -14.72 14.46 6.03
CA PRO A 206 -14.36 13.12 5.58
C PRO A 206 -15.45 12.06 5.82
N GLU A 207 -16.36 12.32 6.74
CA GLU A 207 -17.44 11.40 7.08
C GLU A 207 -18.72 11.64 6.26
N ASP A 208 -18.80 12.77 5.53
CA ASP A 208 -19.93 13.11 4.68
C ASP A 208 -19.61 12.86 3.20
N LEU A 209 -20.22 11.81 2.64
CA LEU A 209 -20.09 11.46 1.21
C LEU A 209 -20.64 12.53 0.26
N TYR A 210 -21.36 13.51 0.77
CA TYR A 210 -21.97 14.63 0.07
C TYR A 210 -21.40 15.98 0.54
N SER A 211 -20.25 15.97 1.18
CA SER A 211 -19.58 17.16 1.72
C SER A 211 -19.46 18.29 0.69
N ARG A 212 -19.72 19.52 1.14
CA ARG A 212 -19.68 20.70 0.27
C ARG A 212 -18.49 21.61 0.61
N PRO A 213 -17.98 22.36 -0.37
CA PRO A 213 -18.45 22.48 -1.76
C PRO A 213 -18.13 21.26 -2.60
N TYR A 214 -19.05 20.87 -3.48
CA TYR A 214 -18.82 19.75 -4.41
C TYR A 214 -17.66 20.10 -5.37
N PRO A 215 -16.82 19.11 -5.70
CA PRO A 215 -15.86 19.23 -6.79
C PRO A 215 -16.56 19.70 -8.08
N THR A 216 -16.00 20.73 -8.69
CA THR A 216 -16.53 21.25 -9.96
C THR A 216 -16.27 20.27 -11.09
N GLU A 217 -17.07 20.33 -12.15
CA GLU A 217 -16.84 19.53 -13.37
C GLU A 217 -15.41 19.76 -13.91
N GLU A 218 -14.91 21.00 -13.87
CA GLU A 218 -13.56 21.32 -14.29
C GLU A 218 -12.48 20.57 -13.50
N PHE A 219 -12.65 20.45 -12.18
CA PHE A 219 -11.72 19.70 -11.33
C PHE A 219 -11.82 18.18 -11.56
N LEU A 220 -13.03 17.67 -11.70
CA LEU A 220 -13.27 16.24 -11.97
C LEU A 220 -12.75 15.83 -13.35
N ASP A 221 -12.90 16.68 -14.36
CA ASP A 221 -12.31 16.48 -15.68
C ASP A 221 -10.76 16.53 -15.64
N ASP A 222 -10.17 17.41 -14.83
CA ASP A 222 -8.73 17.46 -14.61
C ASP A 222 -8.22 16.20 -13.91
N TRP A 223 -8.92 15.75 -12.88
CA TRP A 223 -8.60 14.49 -12.20
C TRP A 223 -8.65 13.29 -13.14
N LEU A 224 -9.69 13.18 -13.97
CA LEU A 224 -9.84 12.11 -14.96
C LEU A 224 -8.73 12.16 -16.01
N ALA A 225 -8.43 13.34 -16.55
CA ALA A 225 -7.42 13.50 -17.59
C ALA A 225 -6.01 13.18 -17.09
N ARG A 226 -5.61 13.66 -15.89
CA ARG A 226 -4.31 13.36 -15.30
C ARG A 226 -4.16 11.86 -15.00
N THR A 227 -5.21 11.23 -14.49
CA THR A 227 -5.17 9.79 -14.20
C THR A 227 -5.12 8.97 -15.49
N ALA A 228 -5.83 9.39 -16.54
CA ALA A 228 -5.76 8.74 -17.85
C ALA A 228 -4.36 8.89 -18.49
N GLU A 229 -3.73 10.08 -18.39
CA GLU A 229 -2.35 10.31 -18.81
C GLU A 229 -1.38 9.35 -18.10
N LEU A 230 -1.48 9.25 -16.78
CA LEU A 230 -0.69 8.34 -15.95
C LEU A 230 -0.84 6.88 -16.42
N ILE A 231 -2.07 6.43 -16.66
CA ILE A 231 -2.37 5.08 -17.16
C ILE A 231 -1.73 4.84 -18.53
N LEU A 232 -1.88 5.75 -19.48
CA LEU A 232 -1.36 5.60 -20.83
C LEU A 232 0.17 5.58 -20.88
N ASN A 233 0.81 6.49 -20.14
CA ASN A 233 2.26 6.65 -20.19
C ASN A 233 3.01 5.59 -19.39
N TYR A 234 2.46 5.18 -18.25
CA TYR A 234 3.19 4.28 -17.32
C TYR A 234 2.64 2.86 -17.28
N ARG A 235 1.42 2.61 -17.75
CA ARG A 235 0.78 1.28 -17.82
C ARG A 235 0.90 0.49 -16.51
N PRO A 236 0.44 1.06 -15.37
CA PRO A 236 0.53 0.36 -14.10
C PRO A 236 -0.29 -0.94 -14.13
N ARG A 237 0.12 -1.93 -13.32
CA ARG A 237 -0.61 -3.19 -13.18
C ARG A 237 -1.75 -3.09 -12.18
N LEU A 238 -1.58 -2.25 -11.17
CA LEU A 238 -2.61 -1.82 -10.24
C LEU A 238 -2.56 -0.30 -10.12
N LEU A 239 -3.72 0.31 -9.90
CA LEU A 239 -3.89 1.72 -9.62
C LEU A 239 -4.59 1.85 -8.26
N TYR A 240 -4.03 2.66 -7.37
CA TYR A 240 -4.56 2.87 -6.04
C TYR A 240 -5.09 4.28 -5.91
N PHE A 241 -6.27 4.41 -5.29
CA PHE A 241 -6.83 5.70 -4.87
C PHE A 241 -6.99 5.74 -3.38
N ASP A 242 -6.76 6.93 -2.82
CA ASP A 242 -7.04 7.23 -1.44
C ASP A 242 -8.54 7.40 -1.18
N TRP A 243 -8.92 7.69 0.05
CA TRP A 243 -10.27 7.57 0.58
C TRP A 243 -11.31 8.49 -0.09
N TRP A 244 -10.95 9.71 -0.52
CA TRP A 244 -11.96 10.71 -0.89
C TRP A 244 -12.65 10.48 -2.24
N VAL A 245 -12.16 9.59 -3.08
CA VAL A 245 -12.89 9.15 -4.29
C VAL A 245 -14.21 8.44 -3.98
N GLN A 246 -14.47 8.13 -2.69
CA GLN A 246 -15.78 7.68 -2.21
C GLN A 246 -16.87 8.75 -2.32
N HIS A 247 -16.51 10.06 -2.34
CA HIS A 247 -17.46 11.17 -2.44
C HIS A 247 -18.34 11.03 -3.70
N GLU A 248 -19.62 11.38 -3.55
CA GLU A 248 -20.65 11.17 -4.59
C GLU A 248 -20.27 11.77 -5.95
N ALA A 249 -19.66 12.96 -5.96
CA ALA A 249 -19.25 13.65 -7.18
C ALA A 249 -18.26 12.85 -8.04
N PHE A 250 -17.41 12.00 -7.43
CA PHE A 250 -16.47 11.15 -8.17
C PHE A 250 -17.12 9.92 -8.80
N LYS A 251 -18.29 9.46 -8.35
CA LYS A 251 -18.86 8.17 -8.78
C LYS A 251 -19.02 8.01 -10.30
N PRO A 252 -19.52 9.02 -11.06
CA PRO A 252 -19.58 8.93 -12.52
C PRO A 252 -18.20 8.87 -13.16
N TYR A 253 -17.25 9.67 -12.65
CA TYR A 253 -15.89 9.76 -13.17
C TYR A 253 -15.08 8.50 -12.85
N LEU A 254 -15.25 7.94 -11.65
CA LEU A 254 -14.59 6.71 -11.23
C LEU A 254 -15.04 5.51 -12.10
N LYS A 255 -16.32 5.41 -12.43
CA LYS A 255 -16.83 4.39 -13.37
C LYS A 255 -16.21 4.54 -14.75
N LYS A 256 -16.12 5.76 -15.28
CA LYS A 256 -15.47 6.05 -16.57
C LYS A 256 -13.98 5.68 -16.55
N LEU A 257 -13.28 6.09 -15.50
CA LEU A 257 -11.87 5.80 -15.35
C LEU A 257 -11.60 4.29 -15.24
N ALA A 258 -12.41 3.58 -14.47
CA ALA A 258 -12.29 2.12 -14.33
C ALA A 258 -12.52 1.41 -15.67
N ALA A 259 -13.57 1.78 -16.42
CA ALA A 259 -13.83 1.25 -17.76
C ALA A 259 -12.68 1.54 -18.71
N PHE A 260 -12.20 2.78 -18.75
CA PHE A 260 -11.05 3.16 -19.55
C PHE A 260 -9.81 2.33 -19.21
N TYR A 261 -9.47 2.19 -17.93
CA TYR A 261 -8.29 1.49 -17.46
C TYR A 261 -8.35 -0.01 -17.74
N TYR A 262 -9.50 -0.64 -17.51
CA TYR A 262 -9.70 -2.07 -17.78
C TYR A 262 -9.68 -2.36 -19.27
N ASN A 263 -10.20 -1.46 -20.10
CA ASN A 263 -10.10 -1.55 -21.56
C ASN A 263 -8.66 -1.37 -22.05
N CYS A 264 -7.87 -0.50 -21.42
CA CYS A 264 -6.43 -0.42 -21.68
C CYS A 264 -5.73 -1.74 -21.31
N GLY A 265 -6.07 -2.33 -20.17
CA GLY A 265 -5.54 -3.63 -19.75
C GLY A 265 -5.85 -4.74 -20.77
N ALA A 266 -7.10 -4.81 -21.25
CA ALA A 266 -7.52 -5.75 -22.28
C ALA A 266 -6.72 -5.59 -23.58
N GLU A 267 -6.50 -4.33 -24.02
CA GLU A 267 -5.66 -4.05 -25.21
C GLU A 267 -4.19 -4.44 -24.99
N TRP A 268 -3.66 -4.27 -23.78
CA TRP A 268 -2.29 -4.68 -23.44
C TRP A 268 -2.14 -6.20 -23.25
N GLY A 269 -3.23 -6.95 -23.30
CA GLY A 269 -3.24 -8.38 -23.04
C GLY A 269 -2.94 -8.75 -21.59
N THR A 270 -3.35 -7.89 -20.64
CA THR A 270 -3.09 -8.09 -19.21
C THR A 270 -4.25 -7.61 -18.35
N ASN A 271 -4.53 -8.35 -17.28
CA ASN A 271 -5.49 -7.90 -16.29
C ASN A 271 -4.88 -6.80 -15.43
N VAL A 272 -5.66 -5.77 -15.19
CA VAL A 272 -5.34 -4.63 -14.30
C VAL A 272 -6.48 -4.44 -13.32
N ALA A 273 -6.24 -3.75 -12.21
CA ALA A 273 -7.30 -3.47 -11.24
C ALA A 273 -7.06 -2.15 -10.50
N ILE A 274 -8.13 -1.60 -9.92
CA ILE A 274 -8.11 -0.47 -9.00
C ILE A 274 -8.22 -1.00 -7.57
N CYS A 275 -7.31 -0.53 -6.68
CA CYS A 275 -7.41 -0.72 -5.23
C CYS A 275 -8.21 0.46 -4.66
N TYR A 276 -9.23 0.17 -3.86
CA TYR A 276 -10.15 1.19 -3.34
C TYR A 276 -10.50 0.97 -1.87
N LYS A 277 -10.72 2.06 -1.15
CA LYS A 277 -11.15 2.10 0.25
C LYS A 277 -12.66 2.39 0.37
N HIS A 278 -13.25 2.09 1.52
CA HIS A 278 -14.57 2.58 1.95
C HIS A 278 -15.70 2.42 0.92
N ASP A 279 -15.80 1.31 0.25
CA ASP A 279 -16.83 1.07 -0.77
C ASP A 279 -16.93 2.18 -1.85
N ALA A 280 -15.78 2.80 -2.17
CA ALA A 280 -15.72 3.78 -3.25
C ALA A 280 -16.15 3.18 -4.60
N MET A 281 -15.92 1.88 -4.80
CA MET A 281 -16.36 1.09 -5.95
C MET A 281 -17.33 -0.02 -5.52
N ALA A 282 -18.10 -0.54 -6.47
CA ALA A 282 -18.92 -1.71 -6.22
C ALA A 282 -18.04 -2.93 -5.88
N PHE A 283 -18.46 -3.71 -4.89
CA PHE A 283 -17.75 -4.92 -4.52
C PHE A 283 -17.63 -5.89 -5.70
N GLY A 284 -16.42 -6.38 -5.95
CA GLY A 284 -16.09 -7.23 -7.09
C GLY A 284 -15.57 -6.47 -8.33
N SER A 285 -15.69 -5.13 -8.38
CA SER A 285 -15.19 -4.34 -9.50
C SER A 285 -13.73 -3.86 -9.34
N GLY A 286 -13.07 -4.19 -8.22
CA GLY A 286 -11.70 -3.83 -7.91
C GLY A 286 -11.19 -4.62 -6.70
N ILE A 287 -10.06 -4.22 -6.15
CA ILE A 287 -9.42 -4.83 -4.98
C ILE A 287 -9.77 -4.02 -3.74
N VAL A 288 -10.33 -4.69 -2.74
CA VAL A 288 -10.63 -4.07 -1.44
C VAL A 288 -9.33 -3.73 -0.73
N GLU A 289 -9.21 -2.48 -0.31
CA GLU A 289 -8.07 -1.94 0.43
C GLU A 289 -8.46 -1.61 1.88
N MET A 290 -7.59 -2.00 2.81
CA MET A 290 -7.75 -1.74 4.24
C MET A 290 -6.59 -0.91 4.74
N GLU A 291 -6.83 0.34 5.15
CA GLU A 291 -5.73 1.18 5.63
C GLU A 291 -5.33 0.83 7.06
N ARG A 292 -4.04 0.54 7.26
CA ARG A 292 -3.44 0.29 8.59
C ARG A 292 -4.26 -0.65 9.45
N GLY A 293 -4.72 -1.76 8.85
CA GLY A 293 -5.58 -2.68 9.58
C GLY A 293 -5.77 -4.01 8.88
N GLY A 294 -6.90 -4.66 9.12
CA GLY A 294 -7.17 -5.96 8.51
C GLY A 294 -8.49 -6.56 8.93
N PHE A 295 -8.66 -7.81 8.58
CA PHE A 295 -9.82 -8.61 8.94
C PHE A 295 -9.50 -9.57 10.09
N ALA A 296 -10.48 -9.86 10.93
CA ALA A 296 -10.35 -10.85 11.99
C ALA A 296 -10.22 -12.27 11.41
N GLU A 297 -10.96 -12.56 10.33
CA GLU A 297 -11.03 -13.88 9.68
C GLU A 297 -10.60 -13.85 8.23
N ALA A 298 -10.23 -15.01 7.66
CA ALA A 298 -9.90 -15.16 6.27
C ALA A 298 -11.07 -14.80 5.36
N LYS A 299 -10.78 -14.12 4.24
CA LYS A 299 -11.79 -13.76 3.24
C LYS A 299 -11.72 -14.70 2.04
N PRO A 300 -12.87 -15.02 1.42
CA PRO A 300 -12.90 -15.86 0.21
C PRO A 300 -12.42 -15.13 -1.05
N TYR A 301 -12.13 -13.86 -0.96
CA TYR A 301 -11.62 -13.00 -2.03
C TYR A 301 -10.27 -12.39 -1.63
N PRO A 302 -9.41 -12.07 -2.61
CA PRO A 302 -8.16 -11.35 -2.34
C PRO A 302 -8.47 -9.91 -1.91
N TRP A 303 -7.67 -9.42 -0.98
CA TRP A 303 -7.72 -8.04 -0.48
C TRP A 303 -6.31 -7.55 -0.21
N GLN A 304 -6.14 -6.26 -0.02
CA GLN A 304 -4.86 -5.66 0.31
C GLN A 304 -5.00 -4.82 1.57
N THR A 305 -3.94 -4.72 2.35
CA THR A 305 -3.80 -3.73 3.40
C THR A 305 -2.48 -3.01 3.23
N ASP A 306 -2.54 -1.69 3.37
CA ASP A 306 -1.34 -0.88 3.46
C ASP A 306 -1.00 -0.56 4.92
N THR A 307 0.27 -0.49 5.23
CA THR A 307 0.77 0.02 6.50
C THR A 307 2.16 0.62 6.32
N ALA A 308 2.52 1.60 7.16
CA ALA A 308 3.85 2.16 7.12
C ALA A 308 4.81 1.46 8.09
N ILE A 309 6.10 1.42 7.73
CA ILE A 309 7.19 1.03 8.62
C ILE A 309 7.20 1.93 9.88
N ALA A 310 6.83 3.21 9.72
CA ALA A 310 6.68 4.14 10.83
C ALA A 310 5.22 4.25 11.31
N ARG A 311 5.02 4.43 12.63
CA ARG A 311 3.69 4.58 13.24
C ARG A 311 3.06 5.92 12.95
N ASN A 312 3.85 6.98 12.90
CA ASN A 312 3.42 8.38 12.94
C ASN A 312 3.48 9.13 11.61
N SER A 313 3.94 8.50 10.53
CA SER A 313 4.00 9.13 9.21
C SER A 313 4.09 8.11 8.09
N TRP A 314 3.56 8.46 6.91
CA TRP A 314 3.78 7.73 5.66
C TRP A 314 5.07 8.19 4.96
N CYS A 315 5.45 9.47 5.09
CA CYS A 315 6.68 10.01 4.52
C CYS A 315 7.81 10.11 5.55
N TYR A 316 9.01 10.44 5.08
CA TYR A 316 10.13 10.73 5.95
C TYR A 316 9.89 11.96 6.82
N THR A 317 10.18 11.82 8.10
CA THR A 317 10.35 12.94 9.05
C THR A 317 11.53 12.66 9.98
N ASP A 318 12.09 13.73 10.60
CA ASP A 318 13.19 13.59 11.56
C ASP A 318 12.76 12.94 12.89
N THR A 319 11.45 12.73 13.08
CA THR A 319 10.86 12.20 14.31
C THR A 319 10.08 10.91 14.10
N LEU A 320 10.50 10.06 13.13
CA LEU A 320 9.86 8.78 12.87
C LEU A 320 9.92 7.84 14.07
N ILE A 321 8.79 7.24 14.39
CA ILE A 321 8.63 6.17 15.38
C ILE A 321 8.45 4.86 14.62
N TYR A 322 9.51 4.08 14.53
CA TYR A 322 9.49 2.83 13.79
C TYR A 322 8.71 1.72 14.51
N LYS A 323 8.04 0.89 13.74
CA LYS A 323 7.61 -0.45 14.16
C LYS A 323 8.84 -1.35 14.28
N THR A 324 8.73 -2.42 15.04
CA THR A 324 9.78 -3.44 15.07
C THR A 324 9.73 -4.32 13.82
N SER A 325 10.86 -4.91 13.44
CA SER A 325 10.88 -5.89 12.33
C SER A 325 9.99 -7.09 12.61
N GLN A 326 9.90 -7.50 13.89
CA GLN A 326 8.98 -8.58 14.33
C GLN A 326 7.52 -8.21 14.06
N GLU A 327 7.08 -6.97 14.39
CA GLU A 327 5.71 -6.52 14.08
C GLU A 327 5.40 -6.59 12.60
N ILE A 328 6.32 -6.12 11.75
CA ILE A 328 6.13 -6.11 10.30
C ILE A 328 6.01 -7.55 9.77
N ILE A 329 6.87 -8.46 10.22
CA ILE A 329 6.83 -9.87 9.81
C ILE A 329 5.55 -10.54 10.33
N CYS A 330 5.15 -10.30 11.58
CA CYS A 330 3.89 -10.81 12.12
C CYS A 330 2.68 -10.28 11.35
N THR A 331 2.69 -9.00 10.95
CA THR A 331 1.64 -8.40 10.12
C THR A 331 1.57 -9.06 8.75
N LEU A 332 2.70 -9.27 8.08
CA LEU A 332 2.75 -9.99 6.79
C LEU A 332 2.14 -11.39 6.91
N VAL A 333 2.57 -12.15 7.92
CA VAL A 333 2.10 -13.52 8.18
C VAL A 333 0.60 -13.55 8.46
N ASP A 334 0.09 -12.63 9.30
CA ASP A 334 -1.33 -12.53 9.62
C ASP A 334 -2.17 -12.21 8.38
N VAL A 335 -1.77 -11.21 7.61
CA VAL A 335 -2.45 -10.79 6.38
C VAL A 335 -2.51 -11.93 5.36
N VAL A 336 -1.39 -12.60 5.12
CA VAL A 336 -1.30 -13.71 4.14
C VAL A 336 -2.16 -14.90 4.57
N SER A 337 -2.20 -15.24 5.86
CA SER A 337 -3.04 -16.33 6.39
C SER A 337 -4.54 -16.08 6.18
N LYS A 338 -4.94 -14.83 5.93
CA LYS A 338 -6.32 -14.38 5.73
C LYS A 338 -6.67 -14.05 4.27
N ASN A 339 -5.86 -14.51 3.31
CA ASN A 339 -5.99 -14.25 1.87
C ASN A 339 -5.68 -12.81 1.45
N GLY A 340 -4.91 -12.09 2.26
CA GLY A 340 -4.52 -10.71 2.00
C GLY A 340 -3.14 -10.58 1.37
N ASN A 341 -2.88 -9.37 0.90
CA ASN A 341 -1.59 -8.86 0.47
C ASN A 341 -1.17 -7.70 1.36
N LEU A 342 0.08 -7.66 1.78
CA LEU A 342 0.63 -6.53 2.52
C LEU A 342 1.30 -5.55 1.57
N LEU A 343 0.90 -4.28 1.63
CA LEU A 343 1.55 -3.16 0.96
C LEU A 343 2.30 -2.35 2.03
N LEU A 344 3.61 -2.60 2.15
CA LEU A 344 4.47 -2.02 3.18
C LEU A 344 5.08 -0.70 2.71
N ASN A 345 4.76 0.39 3.37
CA ASN A 345 5.24 1.71 2.99
C ASN A 345 6.59 2.07 3.57
N VAL A 346 7.42 2.65 2.72
CA VAL A 346 8.70 3.31 3.04
C VAL A 346 8.63 4.80 2.74
N GLY A 347 9.39 5.61 3.49
CA GLY A 347 9.45 7.06 3.32
C GLY A 347 10.87 7.55 3.00
N PRO A 348 11.27 7.65 1.74
CA PRO A 348 12.59 8.17 1.37
C PRO A 348 12.77 9.63 1.78
N LYS A 349 14.01 10.02 2.06
CA LYS A 349 14.41 11.42 2.29
C LYS A 349 14.34 12.24 1.01
N ALA A 350 14.27 13.56 1.15
CA ALA A 350 14.22 14.48 0.00
C ALA A 350 15.40 14.33 -0.97
N ASP A 351 16.57 13.89 -0.47
CA ASP A 351 17.75 13.61 -1.27
C ASP A 351 17.69 12.28 -2.05
N GLY A 352 16.67 11.44 -1.82
CA GLY A 352 16.49 10.15 -2.48
C GLY A 352 17.15 8.97 -1.74
N THR A 353 17.69 9.17 -0.55
CA THR A 353 18.19 8.06 0.28
C THR A 353 17.06 7.44 1.10
N LEU A 354 17.09 6.11 1.27
CA LEU A 354 16.25 5.44 2.25
C LEU A 354 16.83 5.64 3.66
N PRO A 355 16.00 5.98 4.66
CA PRO A 355 16.44 6.06 6.05
C PRO A 355 17.02 4.74 6.55
N GLU A 356 17.98 4.79 7.48
CA GLU A 356 18.58 3.56 8.02
C GLU A 356 17.59 2.68 8.78
N GLY A 357 16.55 3.28 9.40
CA GLY A 357 15.47 2.52 10.03
C GLY A 357 14.69 1.69 9.02
N ASP A 358 14.33 2.27 7.86
CA ASP A 358 13.65 1.58 6.76
C ASP A 358 14.53 0.45 6.22
N LYS A 359 15.81 0.74 5.95
CA LYS A 359 16.78 -0.25 5.45
C LYS A 359 16.95 -1.42 6.42
N LYS A 360 17.01 -1.13 7.73
CA LYS A 360 17.14 -2.19 8.75
C LYS A 360 15.96 -3.15 8.70
N ILE A 361 14.75 -2.63 8.73
CA ILE A 361 13.53 -3.44 8.73
C ILE A 361 13.42 -4.24 7.43
N LEU A 362 13.75 -3.64 6.28
CA LEU A 362 13.74 -4.34 4.99
C LEU A 362 14.81 -5.44 4.91
N ARG A 363 15.99 -5.25 5.52
CA ARG A 363 17.04 -6.30 5.60
C ARG A 363 16.61 -7.44 6.51
N ASP A 364 16.06 -7.13 7.70
CA ASP A 364 15.54 -8.16 8.61
C ASP A 364 14.43 -8.99 7.94
N LEU A 365 13.55 -8.32 7.18
CA LEU A 365 12.52 -8.99 6.39
C LEU A 365 13.14 -9.83 5.26
N ALA A 366 14.20 -9.36 4.60
CA ALA A 366 14.92 -10.10 3.57
C ALA A 366 15.55 -11.38 4.12
N ASP A 367 16.21 -11.29 5.28
CA ASP A 367 16.83 -12.44 5.95
C ASP A 367 15.75 -13.46 6.36
N TRP A 368 14.61 -13.01 6.89
CA TRP A 368 13.49 -13.88 7.23
C TRP A 368 12.87 -14.54 5.99
N MET A 369 12.67 -13.78 4.91
CA MET A 369 12.11 -14.28 3.64
C MET A 369 13.06 -15.24 2.92
N ALA A 370 14.37 -15.09 3.06
CA ALA A 370 15.35 -16.03 2.48
C ALA A 370 15.14 -17.47 2.98
N VAL A 371 14.65 -17.63 4.22
CA VAL A 371 14.38 -18.92 4.85
C VAL A 371 12.92 -19.36 4.65
N ASN A 372 11.97 -18.43 4.76
CA ASN A 372 10.56 -18.74 4.98
C ASN A 372 9.65 -18.45 3.77
N ARG A 373 10.22 -18.06 2.62
CA ARG A 373 9.47 -17.62 1.44
C ARG A 373 8.39 -18.60 0.99
N GLU A 374 8.62 -19.91 1.10
CA GLU A 374 7.68 -20.92 0.65
C GLU A 374 6.36 -20.93 1.45
N ALA A 375 6.37 -20.42 2.69
CA ALA A 375 5.17 -20.28 3.51
C ALA A 375 4.34 -19.02 3.17
N ILE A 376 4.91 -18.10 2.39
CA ILE A 376 4.33 -16.78 2.05
C ILE A 376 4.01 -16.69 0.56
N HIS A 377 5.05 -16.80 -0.30
CA HIS A 377 4.93 -16.60 -1.73
C HIS A 377 4.15 -17.74 -2.41
N GLY A 378 3.05 -17.41 -3.07
CA GLY A 378 2.16 -18.41 -3.67
C GLY A 378 1.28 -19.16 -2.66
N ALA A 379 1.37 -18.83 -1.38
CA ALA A 379 0.60 -19.47 -0.35
C ALA A 379 -0.91 -19.14 -0.45
N LYS A 380 -1.70 -20.11 -0.04
CA LYS A 380 -3.17 -20.02 0.02
C LYS A 380 -3.62 -20.14 1.48
N VAL A 381 -4.84 -19.73 1.72
CA VAL A 381 -5.46 -19.94 3.05
C VAL A 381 -5.66 -21.42 3.32
N TRP A 382 -5.45 -21.82 4.57
CA TRP A 382 -5.87 -23.11 5.06
C TRP A 382 -7.30 -23.02 5.58
N ARG A 383 -7.92 -24.16 5.90
CA ARG A 383 -9.26 -24.24 6.49
C ARG A 383 -9.45 -23.40 7.76
N LYS A 384 -8.35 -23.07 8.46
CA LYS A 384 -8.27 -22.23 9.64
C LYS A 384 -7.12 -21.27 9.46
N SER A 385 -7.36 -19.97 9.62
CA SER A 385 -6.34 -18.94 9.41
C SER A 385 -5.40 -18.78 10.61
N SER A 386 -5.90 -19.06 11.83
CA SER A 386 -5.16 -18.76 13.06
C SER A 386 -5.58 -19.67 14.23
N GLU A 387 -4.70 -19.79 15.22
CA GLU A 387 -5.01 -20.27 16.56
C GLU A 387 -4.25 -19.46 17.60
N GLY A 388 -4.63 -19.57 18.87
CA GLY A 388 -4.02 -18.90 20.00
C GLY A 388 -4.91 -17.88 20.68
N PRO A 389 -4.44 -17.33 21.83
CA PRO A 389 -5.24 -16.44 22.67
C PRO A 389 -5.33 -15.00 22.11
N THR A 390 -4.36 -14.56 21.28
CA THR A 390 -4.30 -13.17 20.83
C THR A 390 -5.27 -12.92 19.68
N LYS A 391 -6.25 -12.04 19.90
CA LYS A 391 -7.25 -11.67 18.90
C LYS A 391 -6.85 -10.40 18.18
N MET A 392 -6.87 -10.44 16.85
CA MET A 392 -6.67 -9.27 16.02
C MET A 392 -7.91 -8.39 16.03
N GLN A 393 -7.70 -7.09 16.14
CA GLN A 393 -8.76 -6.11 15.97
C GLN A 393 -9.06 -5.96 14.48
N GLU A 394 -10.34 -6.06 14.10
CA GLU A 394 -10.79 -5.86 12.72
C GLU A 394 -11.01 -4.38 12.44
N GLY A 395 -10.76 -3.96 11.20
CA GLY A 395 -11.06 -2.63 10.71
C GLY A 395 -9.81 -1.84 10.33
N GLN A 396 -10.07 -0.61 9.87
CA GLN A 396 -9.02 0.33 9.51
C GLN A 396 -8.35 0.93 10.74
N PHE A 397 -7.10 1.37 10.61
CA PHE A 397 -6.28 1.97 11.68
C PHE A 397 -6.17 1.11 12.95
N SER A 398 -6.31 -0.21 12.83
CA SER A 398 -6.19 -1.13 13.97
C SER A 398 -4.73 -1.47 14.34
N ASP A 399 -3.75 -1.03 13.54
CA ASP A 399 -2.31 -1.25 13.74
C ASP A 399 -1.62 -0.21 14.65
N GLN A 400 -2.39 0.63 15.34
CA GLN A 400 -1.86 1.73 16.17
C GLN A 400 -1.07 1.25 17.39
N LYS A 401 -1.36 0.04 17.86
CA LYS A 401 -0.68 -0.57 19.02
C LYS A 401 0.05 -1.84 18.61
N GLU A 402 1.24 -2.02 19.18
CA GLU A 402 1.97 -3.27 19.06
C GLU A 402 1.18 -4.43 19.66
N MET A 403 1.04 -5.49 18.89
CA MET A 403 0.41 -6.73 19.37
C MET A 403 1.45 -7.58 20.10
N VAL A 404 1.10 -8.01 21.31
CA VAL A 404 1.95 -8.91 22.10
C VAL A 404 1.47 -10.35 21.89
N TYR A 405 2.25 -11.11 21.13
CA TYR A 405 1.96 -12.52 20.85
C TYR A 405 2.58 -13.46 21.91
N THR A 406 1.96 -14.63 22.02
CA THR A 406 2.41 -15.73 22.87
C THR A 406 2.91 -16.90 22.03
N PRO A 407 3.64 -17.87 22.59
CA PRO A 407 4.04 -19.08 21.88
C PRO A 407 2.88 -19.98 21.40
N GLN A 408 1.64 -19.70 21.82
CA GLN A 408 0.43 -20.39 21.38
C GLN A 408 -0.22 -19.73 20.15
N ASP A 409 0.26 -18.56 19.75
CA ASP A 409 -0.29 -17.83 18.59
C ASP A 409 0.33 -18.32 17.30
N TYR A 410 -0.48 -18.96 16.47
CA TYR A 410 -0.08 -19.43 15.14
C TYR A 410 -0.93 -18.80 14.04
N ARG A 411 -0.34 -18.75 12.85
CA ARG A 411 -1.04 -18.49 11.59
C ARG A 411 -0.80 -19.65 10.64
N PHE A 412 -1.76 -19.89 9.76
CA PHE A 412 -1.69 -21.05 8.86
C PHE A 412 -1.77 -20.63 7.40
N THR A 413 -0.90 -21.24 6.60
CA THR A 413 -0.95 -21.16 5.15
C THR A 413 -0.76 -22.56 4.55
N VAL A 414 -1.08 -22.73 3.27
CA VAL A 414 -0.80 -23.95 2.53
C VAL A 414 -0.11 -23.63 1.22
N ASN A 415 0.87 -24.43 0.84
CA ASN A 415 1.55 -24.29 -0.44
C ASN A 415 2.11 -25.66 -0.88
N HIS A 416 2.02 -25.96 -2.16
CA HIS A 416 2.52 -27.23 -2.74
C HIS A 416 2.08 -28.50 -1.97
N GLY A 417 0.88 -28.50 -1.40
CA GLY A 417 0.33 -29.63 -0.64
C GLY A 417 0.79 -29.70 0.82
N ASN A 418 1.70 -28.82 1.26
CA ASN A 418 2.14 -28.76 2.65
C ASN A 418 1.33 -27.75 3.46
N ILE A 419 1.20 -27.98 4.77
CA ILE A 419 0.66 -27.02 5.72
C ILE A 419 1.85 -26.31 6.38
N TYR A 420 1.73 -24.99 6.53
CA TYR A 420 2.70 -24.18 7.27
C TYR A 420 2.01 -23.62 8.50
N ALA A 421 2.47 -24.05 9.68
CA ALA A 421 2.07 -23.48 10.96
C ALA A 421 3.15 -22.47 11.39
N ILE A 422 2.80 -21.20 11.44
CA ILE A 422 3.74 -20.11 11.67
C ILE A 422 3.53 -19.59 13.09
N ALA A 423 4.44 -19.95 14.01
CA ALA A 423 4.44 -19.46 15.38
C ALA A 423 4.86 -17.98 15.38
N LEU A 424 3.98 -17.08 15.83
CA LEU A 424 4.25 -15.64 15.84
C LEU A 424 5.27 -15.25 16.93
N LYS A 425 5.46 -16.12 17.91
CA LYS A 425 6.50 -16.01 18.93
C LYS A 425 7.14 -17.37 19.18
N CYS A 426 8.46 -17.42 19.06
CA CYS A 426 9.24 -18.62 19.33
C CYS A 426 9.16 -18.98 20.84
N PRO A 427 8.80 -20.24 21.20
CA PRO A 427 8.91 -20.68 22.58
C PRO A 427 10.37 -20.75 23.03
N GLN A 428 10.66 -20.26 24.23
CA GLN A 428 12.02 -20.18 24.77
C GLN A 428 12.67 -21.55 25.01
N ASP A 429 11.83 -22.54 25.29
CA ASP A 429 12.26 -23.93 25.54
C ASP A 429 12.36 -24.78 24.26
N GLY A 430 12.05 -24.20 23.09
CA GLY A 430 12.06 -24.89 21.81
C GLY A 430 10.93 -25.90 21.62
N ASN A 431 9.89 -25.86 22.48
CA ASN A 431 8.74 -26.78 22.42
C ASN A 431 7.53 -26.07 21.80
N PHE A 432 7.17 -26.47 20.59
CA PHE A 432 5.98 -25.98 19.87
C PHE A 432 4.82 -26.94 20.06
N CYS A 433 3.59 -26.40 20.18
CA CYS A 433 2.36 -27.19 20.21
C CYS A 433 1.32 -26.54 19.32
N VAL A 434 0.90 -27.22 18.24
CA VAL A 434 -0.09 -26.77 17.27
C VAL A 434 -1.40 -27.51 17.51
N GLN A 435 -2.33 -26.90 18.24
CA GLN A 435 -3.59 -27.53 18.64
C GLN A 435 -4.49 -27.88 17.44
N SER A 436 -4.49 -27.07 16.39
CA SER A 436 -5.29 -27.32 15.18
C SER A 436 -4.86 -28.57 14.39
N LEU A 437 -3.76 -29.23 14.78
CA LEU A 437 -3.24 -30.47 14.22
C LEU A 437 -3.29 -31.62 15.23
N ALA A 438 -4.16 -31.51 16.24
CA ALA A 438 -4.43 -32.58 17.19
C ALA A 438 -5.02 -33.84 16.53
N GLU A 439 -4.77 -35.00 17.11
CA GLU A 439 -5.44 -36.23 16.70
C GLU A 439 -6.92 -36.16 17.05
N SER A 440 -7.78 -36.29 16.04
CA SER A 440 -9.23 -36.36 16.25
C SER A 440 -9.68 -37.82 16.39
N SER A 441 -10.43 -38.08 17.45
CA SER A 441 -11.08 -39.37 17.67
C SER A 441 -12.46 -39.49 17.03
N ASP A 442 -13.04 -38.35 16.60
CA ASP A 442 -14.37 -38.29 15.98
C ASP A 442 -14.26 -37.77 14.53
N GLN A 443 -14.44 -38.68 13.55
CA GLN A 443 -14.38 -38.36 12.15
C GLN A 443 -15.52 -37.44 11.64
N ASN A 444 -16.54 -37.20 12.45
CA ASN A 444 -17.65 -36.30 12.11
C ASN A 444 -17.32 -34.83 12.44
N LEU A 445 -16.28 -34.56 13.20
CA LEU A 445 -15.87 -33.22 13.54
C LEU A 445 -15.00 -32.61 12.41
N PRO A 446 -15.10 -31.32 12.17
CA PRO A 446 -14.31 -30.61 11.12
C PRO A 446 -12.86 -30.37 11.57
N GLU A 447 -12.24 -31.35 12.22
CA GLU A 447 -10.87 -31.30 12.71
C GLU A 447 -9.88 -31.83 11.68
N PHE A 448 -8.59 -31.86 12.02
CA PHE A 448 -7.58 -32.40 11.13
C PHE A 448 -7.59 -33.94 11.19
N HIS A 449 -7.82 -34.56 10.03
CA HIS A 449 -7.83 -36.03 9.87
C HIS A 449 -6.73 -36.54 8.92
N GLY A 450 -5.78 -35.63 8.55
CA GLY A 450 -4.70 -35.99 7.64
C GLY A 450 -3.62 -36.83 8.31
N ILE A 451 -2.78 -37.45 7.50
CA ILE A 451 -1.61 -38.19 7.98
C ILE A 451 -0.38 -37.29 7.82
N ILE A 452 0.25 -36.94 8.95
CA ILE A 452 1.53 -36.22 8.93
C ILE A 452 2.65 -37.21 8.65
N ARG A 453 3.48 -36.92 7.67
CA ARG A 453 4.63 -37.75 7.28
C ARG A 453 5.94 -37.23 7.78
N GLN A 454 6.07 -35.89 7.81
CA GLN A 454 7.30 -35.21 8.19
C GLN A 454 6.97 -33.84 8.75
N VAL A 455 7.78 -33.38 9.67
CA VAL A 455 7.78 -32.02 10.19
C VAL A 455 9.19 -31.45 10.06
N GLU A 456 9.28 -30.25 9.49
CA GLU A 456 10.50 -29.46 9.40
C GLU A 456 10.30 -28.13 10.11
N VAL A 457 11.33 -27.59 10.72
CA VAL A 457 11.36 -26.22 11.22
C VAL A 457 12.28 -25.45 10.30
N LEU A 458 11.73 -24.51 9.51
CA LEU A 458 12.52 -23.78 8.52
C LEU A 458 13.61 -22.97 9.23
N GLY A 459 14.86 -23.07 8.72
CA GLY A 459 16.03 -22.45 9.34
C GLY A 459 16.66 -23.27 10.49
N TYR A 460 16.10 -24.41 10.83
CA TYR A 460 16.71 -25.35 11.80
C TYR A 460 17.38 -26.50 11.05
N GLU A 461 18.70 -26.60 11.18
CA GLU A 461 19.51 -27.56 10.40
C GLU A 461 19.30 -29.04 10.78
N LYS A 462 18.74 -29.30 11.96
CA LYS A 462 18.48 -30.66 12.45
C LYS A 462 17.03 -31.06 12.22
N SER A 463 16.75 -32.36 12.16
CA SER A 463 15.37 -32.85 12.21
C SER A 463 14.81 -32.65 13.61
N PRO A 464 13.64 -32.01 13.76
CA PRO A 464 13.01 -31.89 15.06
C PRO A 464 12.43 -33.25 15.51
N GLU A 465 12.35 -33.45 16.82
CA GLU A 465 11.49 -34.50 17.36
C GLU A 465 10.03 -34.05 17.29
N TRP A 466 9.13 -34.95 16.87
CA TRP A 466 7.72 -34.59 16.83
C TRP A 466 6.80 -35.81 17.12
N LYS A 467 5.63 -35.52 17.63
CA LYS A 467 4.53 -36.50 17.85
C LYS A 467 3.18 -35.78 17.76
N THR A 468 2.13 -36.51 17.48
CA THR A 468 0.75 -36.06 17.61
C THR A 468 0.05 -36.75 18.76
N ASP A 469 -0.87 -36.08 19.41
CA ASP A 469 -1.78 -36.60 20.40
C ASP A 469 -3.08 -35.75 20.43
N ALA A 470 -3.94 -35.99 21.41
CA ALA A 470 -5.21 -35.30 21.55
C ALA A 470 -5.07 -33.79 21.86
N GLU A 471 -3.89 -33.32 22.27
CA GLU A 471 -3.63 -31.92 22.57
C GLU A 471 -3.11 -31.15 21.36
N GLY A 472 -2.43 -31.83 20.42
CA GLY A 472 -1.87 -31.17 19.24
C GLY A 472 -0.74 -31.92 18.54
N LEU A 473 -0.15 -31.29 17.59
CA LEU A 473 1.16 -31.62 17.04
C LEU A 473 2.22 -30.97 17.92
N HIS A 474 3.00 -31.77 18.60
CA HIS A 474 4.14 -31.37 19.42
C HIS A 474 5.41 -31.44 18.59
N VAL A 475 6.19 -30.37 18.57
CA VAL A 475 7.47 -30.28 17.83
C VAL A 475 8.53 -29.75 18.78
N LYS A 476 9.65 -30.48 18.92
CA LYS A 476 10.74 -30.11 19.80
C LYS A 476 12.02 -29.86 19.03
N THR A 477 12.60 -28.69 19.25
CA THR A 477 13.91 -28.31 18.76
C THR A 477 14.92 -28.17 19.90
N SER A 478 16.18 -28.49 19.65
CA SER A 478 17.22 -28.37 20.67
C SER A 478 18.13 -27.19 20.38
N GLY A 479 18.11 -26.18 21.26
CA GLY A 479 18.98 -25.02 21.16
C GLY A 479 18.63 -24.05 20.01
N PHE A 480 17.41 -24.14 19.46
CA PHE A 480 16.92 -23.21 18.44
C PHE A 480 16.08 -22.11 19.08
N TYR A 481 16.36 -20.89 18.71
CA TYR A 481 15.57 -19.72 19.08
C TYR A 481 15.58 -18.69 17.93
N SER A 482 14.50 -17.99 17.76
CA SER A 482 14.37 -16.87 16.80
C SER A 482 13.62 -15.71 17.46
N GLU A 483 14.07 -14.49 17.23
CA GLU A 483 13.32 -13.28 17.58
C GLU A 483 12.13 -13.06 16.65
N PHE A 484 12.14 -13.66 15.47
CA PHE A 484 11.11 -13.56 14.45
C PHE A 484 10.19 -14.79 14.42
N PRO A 485 9.03 -14.71 13.76
CA PRO A 485 8.13 -15.85 13.57
C PRO A 485 8.84 -17.08 13.01
N VAL A 486 8.51 -18.24 13.58
CA VAL A 486 9.09 -19.53 13.21
C VAL A 486 8.10 -20.36 12.42
N VAL A 487 8.53 -20.88 11.29
CA VAL A 487 7.71 -21.64 10.37
C VAL A 487 7.92 -23.14 10.57
N LEU A 488 6.86 -23.85 10.92
CA LEU A 488 6.79 -25.30 10.91
C LEU A 488 6.16 -25.75 9.59
N LYS A 489 6.91 -26.48 8.78
CA LYS A 489 6.42 -27.11 7.56
C LYS A 489 5.96 -28.51 7.85
N ILE A 490 4.69 -28.79 7.60
CA ILE A 490 4.04 -30.07 7.86
C ILE A 490 3.73 -30.74 6.52
N VAL A 491 4.44 -31.84 6.25
CA VAL A 491 4.25 -32.66 5.06
C VAL A 491 3.16 -33.69 5.35
N VAL A 492 2.10 -33.65 4.58
CA VAL A 492 0.94 -34.53 4.70
C VAL A 492 0.84 -35.48 3.49
N SER A 493 0.18 -36.64 3.70
CA SER A 493 -0.07 -37.60 2.60
C SER A 493 -1.55 -37.66 2.24
#